data_0edff06e1c3eabaabe8368634cb67d90
#
_entry.id   0edff06e1c3eabaabe8368634cb67d90
#
_cell.length_a   1.000
_cell.length_b   1.000
_cell.length_c   1.000
_cell.angle_alpha   90.00
_cell.angle_beta   90.00
_cell.angle_gamma   90.00
#
_symmetry.space_group_name_H-M   'P 1'
#
loop_
_entity.id
_entity.type
_entity.pdbx_description
1 polymer ?
#
loop_
_entity_poly.entity_id
_entity_poly.type
_entity_poly.pdbx_seq_one_letter_code
_entity_poly.pdbx_strand_id
1 'polypeptide(L)'
;MSILVTALYNEGVAQTIPSLYSLADLARASGVSRRILQHYAKLDLLEPGAVTHGGRKLYTDFALYLIQDIQDLNQLGFTLDEIRKIMLLKKTIFHPDGIYKPNWKREEIPLSEEDLQAMWAKTGEVLASIERQERMIRRFYRFLTKHFAPKEVRDGLQPGPGDGGA
;
A
#
# COMPACT_ATOMS: atom_id res chain seq x y z
N MET A 1 2.84 12.34 0.59
CA MET A 1 3.73 11.79 -0.45
C MET A 1 3.60 10.28 -0.38
N SER A 2 2.67 9.75 -1.16
CA SER A 2 2.50 8.30 -1.27
C SER A 2 3.60 7.81 -2.19
N ILE A 3 4.60 7.16 -1.64
CA ILE A 3 5.56 6.40 -2.40
C ILE A 3 4.83 5.12 -2.75
N LEU A 4 4.39 5.01 -4.00
CA LEU A 4 4.29 3.71 -4.63
C LEU A 4 5.64 3.02 -4.37
N VAL A 5 5.68 2.12 -3.40
CA VAL A 5 6.82 1.22 -3.22
C VAL A 5 6.76 0.23 -4.38
N THR A 6 7.10 0.75 -5.55
CA THR A 6 7.52 -0.06 -6.69
C THR A 6 8.81 -0.71 -6.25
N ALA A 7 8.73 -1.99 -5.97
CA ALA A 7 9.79 -2.94 -5.78
C ALA A 7 11.18 -2.46 -6.24
N LEU A 8 11.95 -1.88 -5.34
CA LEU A 8 13.40 -1.92 -5.40
C LEU A 8 13.86 -3.13 -4.57
N TYR A 9 13.48 -4.32 -5.00
CA TYR A 9 14.19 -5.52 -4.59
C TYR A 9 15.40 -5.65 -5.51
N ASN A 10 16.48 -5.01 -5.06
CA ASN A 10 17.79 -5.11 -5.67
C ASN A 10 18.32 -6.53 -5.43
N GLU A 11 18.70 -7.21 -6.50
CA GLU A 11 19.47 -8.44 -6.43
C GLU A 11 20.77 -8.15 -5.67
N GLY A 12 20.90 -8.63 -4.44
CA GLY A 12 22.12 -8.49 -3.67
C GLY A 12 22.00 -8.22 -2.17
N VAL A 13 20.82 -8.26 -1.58
CA VAL A 13 20.71 -8.11 -0.12
C VAL A 13 21.00 -9.44 0.55
N ALA A 14 22.05 -9.45 1.37
CA ALA A 14 22.36 -10.54 2.31
C ALA A 14 21.05 -11.03 2.97
N GLN A 15 20.88 -12.37 3.08
CA GLN A 15 19.74 -13.00 3.73
C GLN A 15 19.66 -12.51 5.19
N THR A 16 19.00 -11.38 5.40
CA THR A 16 18.63 -10.92 6.73
C THR A 16 17.53 -11.87 7.19
N ILE A 17 17.73 -12.58 8.28
CA ILE A 17 16.70 -13.41 8.89
C ILE A 17 15.51 -12.48 9.16
N PRO A 18 14.33 -12.73 8.56
CA PRO A 18 13.21 -11.81 8.71
C PRO A 18 12.82 -11.73 10.19
N SER A 19 12.59 -10.53 10.68
CA SER A 19 12.08 -10.32 12.04
C SER A 19 10.70 -10.97 12.14
N LEU A 20 10.48 -11.75 13.22
CA LEU A 20 9.21 -12.44 13.45
C LEU A 20 8.41 -11.71 14.53
N TYR A 21 7.21 -11.34 14.22
CA TYR A 21 6.28 -10.58 15.05
C TYR A 21 5.11 -11.44 15.51
N SER A 22 4.77 -11.35 16.79
CA SER A 22 3.44 -11.77 17.24
C SER A 22 2.39 -10.73 16.80
N LEU A 23 1.10 -11.09 16.86
CA LEU A 23 0.02 -10.12 16.62
C LEU A 23 0.07 -8.91 17.57
N ALA A 24 0.61 -9.09 18.79
CA ALA A 24 0.79 -7.99 19.73
C ALA A 24 1.93 -7.05 19.31
N ASP A 25 3.00 -7.60 18.74
CA ASP A 25 4.11 -6.82 18.21
C ASP A 25 3.71 -6.05 16.96
N LEU A 26 2.95 -6.68 16.05
CA LEU A 26 2.36 -6.01 14.89
C LEU A 26 1.44 -4.86 15.31
N ALA A 27 0.61 -5.06 16.34
CA ALA A 27 -0.28 -4.01 16.83
C ALA A 27 0.50 -2.78 17.35
N ARG A 28 1.61 -3.01 18.06
CA ARG A 28 2.49 -1.93 18.52
C ARG A 28 3.21 -1.22 17.38
N ALA A 29 3.71 -1.98 16.42
CA ALA A 29 4.48 -1.44 15.31
C ALA A 29 3.62 -0.69 14.29
N SER A 30 2.39 -1.19 13.99
CA SER A 30 1.49 -0.60 12.99
C SER A 30 0.53 0.46 13.55
N GLY A 31 0.38 0.55 14.87
CA GLY A 31 -0.65 1.39 15.50
C GLY A 31 -2.08 0.86 15.36
N VAL A 32 -2.27 -0.30 14.73
CA VAL A 32 -3.58 -0.94 14.54
C VAL A 32 -3.93 -1.80 15.76
N SER A 33 -5.15 -1.72 16.26
CA SER A 33 -5.55 -2.50 17.42
C SER A 33 -5.42 -4.00 17.17
N ARG A 34 -5.04 -4.77 18.19
CA ARG A 34 -4.93 -6.23 18.12
C ARG A 34 -6.24 -6.89 17.64
N ARG A 35 -7.40 -6.32 18.02
CA ARG A 35 -8.72 -6.82 17.60
C ARG A 35 -8.89 -6.72 16.08
N ILE A 36 -8.48 -5.61 15.48
CA ILE A 36 -8.54 -5.40 14.02
C ILE A 36 -7.58 -6.36 13.34
N LEU A 37 -6.35 -6.52 13.83
CA LEU A 37 -5.39 -7.47 13.26
C LEU A 37 -5.85 -8.92 13.36
N GLN A 38 -6.53 -9.29 14.45
CA GLN A 38 -7.18 -10.60 14.56
C GLN A 38 -8.27 -10.79 13.51
N HIS A 39 -9.04 -9.73 13.22
CA HIS A 39 -10.04 -9.74 12.17
C HIS A 39 -9.40 -9.92 10.79
N TYR A 40 -8.32 -9.18 10.49
CA TYR A 40 -7.57 -9.32 9.25
C TYR A 40 -7.01 -10.74 9.08
N ALA A 41 -6.45 -11.32 10.14
CA ALA A 41 -5.95 -12.69 10.12
C ALA A 41 -7.05 -13.75 9.92
N LYS A 42 -8.28 -13.50 10.41
CA LYS A 42 -9.46 -14.36 10.18
C LYS A 42 -9.99 -14.27 8.75
N LEU A 43 -9.81 -13.14 8.11
CA LEU A 43 -10.19 -12.91 6.71
C LEU A 43 -9.08 -13.34 5.71
N ASP A 44 -8.02 -13.97 6.20
CA ASP A 44 -6.84 -14.36 5.43
C ASP A 44 -6.14 -13.18 4.72
N LEU A 45 -6.33 -11.96 5.24
CA LEU A 45 -5.62 -10.77 4.76
C LEU A 45 -4.15 -10.76 5.20
N LEU A 46 -3.85 -11.40 6.34
CA LEU A 46 -2.49 -11.55 6.87
C LEU A 46 -2.13 -13.02 6.96
N GLU A 47 -1.06 -13.40 6.29
CA GLU A 47 -0.53 -14.76 6.30
C GLU A 47 0.64 -14.88 7.27
N PRO A 48 0.67 -15.87 8.16
CA PRO A 48 1.81 -16.09 9.04
C PRO A 48 3.01 -16.62 8.24
N GLY A 49 4.19 -16.06 8.50
CA GLY A 49 5.45 -16.56 7.96
C GLY A 49 5.97 -17.79 8.70
N ALA A 50 5.51 -17.99 9.96
CA ALA A 50 5.88 -19.15 10.78
C ALA A 50 4.80 -19.47 11.81
N VAL A 51 4.84 -20.70 12.32
CA VAL A 51 4.02 -21.15 13.45
C VAL A 51 4.95 -21.81 14.47
N THR A 52 4.87 -21.36 15.73
CA THR A 52 5.66 -21.98 16.80
C THR A 52 5.17 -23.39 17.12
N HIS A 53 5.98 -24.17 17.83
CA HIS A 53 5.60 -25.52 18.30
C HIS A 53 4.29 -25.51 19.14
N GLY A 54 4.02 -24.41 19.85
CA GLY A 54 2.76 -24.20 20.60
C GLY A 54 1.60 -23.63 19.77
N GLY A 55 1.67 -23.64 18.43
CA GLY A 55 0.58 -23.19 17.54
C GLY A 55 0.44 -21.67 17.41
N ARG A 56 1.37 -20.87 17.95
CA ARG A 56 1.33 -19.40 17.83
C ARG A 56 1.78 -18.98 16.44
N LYS A 57 0.95 -18.22 15.76
CA LYS A 57 1.27 -17.61 14.45
C LYS A 57 2.25 -16.45 14.65
N LEU A 58 3.30 -16.43 13.84
CA LEU A 58 4.29 -15.37 13.76
C LEU A 58 4.30 -14.79 12.33
N TYR A 59 4.50 -13.52 12.23
CA TYR A 59 4.43 -12.75 10.98
C TYR A 59 5.77 -12.11 10.69
N THR A 60 6.11 -11.97 9.43
CA THR A 60 7.33 -11.30 8.98
C THR A 60 7.14 -9.78 8.88
N ASP A 61 8.23 -9.03 8.64
CA ASP A 61 8.18 -7.59 8.35
C ASP A 61 7.21 -7.26 7.20
N PHE A 62 7.03 -8.17 6.26
CA PHE A 62 6.09 -7.99 5.14
C PHE A 62 4.65 -7.78 5.61
N ALA A 63 4.25 -8.37 6.74
CA ALA A 63 2.93 -8.14 7.30
C ALA A 63 2.67 -6.68 7.69
N LEU A 64 3.71 -5.92 8.08
CA LEU A 64 3.57 -4.48 8.36
C LEU A 64 3.22 -3.70 7.09
N TYR A 65 3.84 -4.03 5.97
CA TYR A 65 3.50 -3.43 4.66
C TYR A 65 2.07 -3.79 4.25
N LEU A 66 1.66 -5.06 4.43
CA LEU A 66 0.28 -5.46 4.11
C LEU A 66 -0.75 -4.73 4.98
N ILE A 67 -0.46 -4.53 6.27
CA ILE A 67 -1.34 -3.77 7.17
C ILE A 67 -1.47 -2.32 6.68
N GLN A 68 -0.38 -1.68 6.29
CA GLN A 68 -0.41 -0.32 5.74
C GLN A 68 -1.20 -0.28 4.44
N ASP A 69 -0.96 -1.21 3.50
CA ASP A 69 -1.73 -1.32 2.27
C ASP A 69 -3.24 -1.47 2.51
N ILE A 70 -3.63 -2.31 3.49
CA ILE A 70 -5.04 -2.49 3.85
C ILE A 70 -5.65 -1.18 4.36
N GLN A 71 -4.92 -0.44 5.20
CA GLN A 71 -5.39 0.84 5.71
C GLN A 71 -5.52 1.88 4.59
N ASP A 72 -4.53 1.99 3.72
CA ASP A 72 -4.51 2.95 2.61
C ASP A 72 -5.64 2.65 1.62
N LEU A 73 -5.82 1.38 1.23
CA LEU A 73 -6.91 0.97 0.36
C LEU A 73 -8.28 1.25 0.98
N ASN A 74 -8.44 1.01 2.29
CA ASN A 74 -9.68 1.31 2.98
C ASN A 74 -9.98 2.82 3.01
N GLN A 75 -8.95 3.65 3.23
CA GLN A 75 -9.08 5.12 3.15
C GLN A 75 -9.44 5.60 1.75
N LEU A 76 -9.00 4.90 0.71
CA LEU A 76 -9.34 5.17 -0.68
C LEU A 76 -10.75 4.66 -1.07
N GLY A 77 -11.48 4.06 -0.12
CA GLY A 77 -12.86 3.63 -0.32
C GLY A 77 -12.99 2.21 -0.90
N PHE A 78 -11.94 1.39 -0.84
CA PHE A 78 -12.07 -0.04 -1.13
C PHE A 78 -12.74 -0.75 0.04
N THR A 79 -13.69 -1.62 -0.25
CA THR A 79 -14.31 -2.52 0.72
C THR A 79 -13.33 -3.61 1.18
N LEU A 80 -13.58 -4.23 2.33
CA LEU A 80 -12.73 -5.35 2.80
C LEU A 80 -12.73 -6.54 1.84
N ASP A 81 -13.81 -6.79 1.10
CA ASP A 81 -13.86 -7.85 0.10
C ASP A 81 -12.97 -7.53 -1.11
N GLU A 82 -13.01 -6.30 -1.61
CA GLU A 82 -12.11 -5.84 -2.67
C GLU A 82 -10.65 -5.88 -2.22
N ILE A 83 -10.37 -5.44 -0.99
CA ILE A 83 -9.02 -5.52 -0.39
C ILE A 83 -8.57 -6.98 -0.29
N ARG A 84 -9.46 -7.89 0.10
CA ARG A 84 -9.15 -9.33 0.13
C ARG A 84 -8.74 -9.87 -1.23
N LYS A 85 -9.42 -9.49 -2.29
CA LYS A 85 -9.06 -9.86 -3.67
C LYS A 85 -7.67 -9.33 -4.05
N ILE A 86 -7.35 -8.08 -3.70
CA ILE A 86 -6.03 -7.48 -3.90
C ILE A 86 -4.95 -8.27 -3.13
N MET A 87 -5.23 -8.65 -1.88
CA MET A 87 -4.28 -9.42 -1.08
C MET A 87 -4.07 -10.84 -1.64
N LEU A 88 -5.09 -11.46 -2.25
CA LEU A 88 -4.95 -12.74 -2.95
C LEU A 88 -3.98 -12.62 -4.14
N LEU A 89 -4.06 -11.54 -4.92
CA LEU A 89 -3.08 -11.25 -5.97
C LEU A 89 -1.67 -11.14 -5.40
N LYS A 90 -1.49 -10.39 -4.32
CA LYS A 90 -0.18 -10.24 -3.67
C LYS A 90 0.38 -11.57 -3.19
N LYS A 91 -0.43 -12.43 -2.60
CA LYS A 91 -0.01 -13.78 -2.17
C LYS A 91 0.40 -14.69 -3.33
N THR A 92 -0.21 -14.54 -4.49
CA THR A 92 0.18 -15.29 -5.69
C THR A 92 1.55 -14.84 -6.20
N ILE A 93 1.83 -13.55 -6.13
CA ILE A 93 3.03 -12.92 -6.71
C ILE A 93 4.19 -12.86 -5.71
N PHE A 94 3.92 -12.78 -4.41
CA PHE A 94 4.93 -12.66 -3.35
C PHE A 94 4.88 -13.79 -2.35
N HIS A 95 6.03 -14.16 -1.79
CA HIS A 95 6.13 -15.01 -0.61
C HIS A 95 5.73 -14.25 0.67
N PRO A 96 5.46 -14.95 1.80
CA PRO A 96 5.11 -14.31 3.07
C PRO A 96 6.19 -13.39 3.67
N ASP A 97 7.41 -13.49 3.20
CA ASP A 97 8.55 -12.62 3.52
C ASP A 97 8.67 -11.42 2.58
N GLY A 98 7.78 -11.30 1.60
CA GLY A 98 7.76 -10.22 0.62
C GLY A 98 8.62 -10.45 -0.61
N ILE A 99 9.30 -11.59 -0.73
CA ILE A 99 10.11 -11.90 -1.90
C ILE A 99 9.21 -12.19 -3.11
N TYR A 100 9.53 -11.57 -4.25
CA TYR A 100 8.83 -11.78 -5.50
C TYR A 100 9.04 -13.21 -6.02
N LYS A 101 7.95 -13.86 -6.47
CA LYS A 101 7.95 -15.18 -7.10
C LYS A 101 8.13 -15.03 -8.62
N PRO A 102 9.33 -15.23 -9.19
CA PRO A 102 9.58 -14.93 -10.61
C PRO A 102 8.82 -15.84 -11.58
N ASN A 103 8.35 -17.00 -11.11
CA ASN A 103 7.71 -18.02 -11.93
C ASN A 103 6.18 -18.10 -11.74
N TRP A 104 5.54 -17.09 -11.10
CA TRP A 104 4.10 -17.08 -10.97
C TRP A 104 3.42 -17.06 -12.35
N LYS A 105 2.28 -17.71 -12.46
CA LYS A 105 1.52 -17.79 -13.71
C LYS A 105 0.15 -17.16 -13.52
N ARG A 106 -0.41 -16.64 -14.61
CA ARG A 106 -1.74 -16.03 -14.64
C ARG A 106 -2.83 -16.99 -14.12
N GLU A 107 -2.69 -18.27 -14.42
CA GLU A 107 -3.62 -19.34 -14.02
C GLU A 107 -3.59 -19.64 -12.52
N GLU A 108 -2.56 -19.20 -11.81
CA GLU A 108 -2.44 -19.33 -10.36
C GLU A 108 -3.21 -18.27 -9.59
N ILE A 109 -3.67 -17.22 -10.27
CA ILE A 109 -4.45 -16.14 -9.66
C ILE A 109 -5.86 -16.67 -9.37
N PRO A 110 -6.27 -16.73 -8.08
CA PRO A 110 -7.56 -17.32 -7.68
C PRO A 110 -8.71 -16.30 -7.82
N LEU A 111 -8.73 -15.54 -8.91
CA LEU A 111 -9.74 -14.52 -9.22
C LEU A 111 -10.25 -14.71 -10.65
N SER A 112 -11.54 -14.48 -10.81
CA SER A 112 -12.17 -14.47 -12.12
C SER A 112 -11.68 -13.29 -12.98
N GLU A 113 -11.86 -13.38 -14.29
CA GLU A 113 -11.59 -12.25 -15.18
C GLU A 113 -12.49 -11.04 -14.87
N GLU A 114 -13.74 -11.30 -14.48
CA GLU A 114 -14.67 -10.26 -14.04
C GLU A 114 -14.18 -9.52 -12.80
N ASP A 115 -13.68 -10.25 -11.77
CA ASP A 115 -13.09 -9.65 -10.57
C ASP A 115 -11.90 -8.75 -10.91
N LEU A 116 -11.03 -9.20 -11.81
CA LEU A 116 -9.85 -8.43 -12.22
C LEU A 116 -10.24 -7.17 -12.99
N GLN A 117 -11.22 -7.27 -13.89
CA GLN A 117 -11.75 -6.13 -14.63
C GLN A 117 -12.41 -5.11 -13.69
N ALA A 118 -13.21 -5.58 -12.73
CA ALA A 118 -13.83 -4.71 -11.72
C ALA A 118 -12.78 -3.98 -10.86
N MET A 119 -11.73 -4.70 -10.42
CA MET A 119 -10.63 -4.11 -9.67
C MET A 119 -9.86 -3.07 -10.50
N TRP A 120 -9.59 -3.37 -11.76
CA TRP A 120 -8.93 -2.45 -12.68
C TRP A 120 -9.77 -1.17 -12.87
N ALA A 121 -11.06 -1.30 -13.15
CA ALA A 121 -11.99 -0.19 -13.35
C ALA A 121 -12.03 0.70 -12.09
N LYS A 122 -12.26 0.11 -10.91
CA LYS A 122 -12.30 0.84 -9.64
C LYS A 122 -10.98 1.56 -9.33
N THR A 123 -9.85 0.90 -9.55
CA THR A 123 -8.54 1.53 -9.34
C THR A 123 -8.36 2.75 -10.26
N GLY A 124 -8.79 2.65 -11.51
CA GLY A 124 -8.79 3.76 -12.46
C GLY A 124 -9.66 4.94 -12.01
N GLU A 125 -10.87 4.67 -11.49
CA GLU A 125 -11.76 5.70 -10.94
C GLU A 125 -11.15 6.43 -9.73
N VAL A 126 -10.57 5.66 -8.80
CA VAL A 126 -9.89 6.20 -7.62
C VAL A 126 -8.70 7.07 -8.04
N LEU A 127 -7.86 6.56 -8.97
CA LEU A 127 -6.74 7.32 -9.50
C LEU A 127 -7.19 8.65 -10.12
N ALA A 128 -8.19 8.62 -10.99
CA ALA A 128 -8.74 9.83 -11.62
C ALA A 128 -9.31 10.82 -10.57
N SER A 129 -9.87 10.31 -9.47
CA SER A 129 -10.36 11.14 -8.36
C SER A 129 -9.21 11.85 -7.64
N ILE A 130 -8.15 11.11 -7.32
CA ILE A 130 -6.94 11.64 -6.66
C ILE A 130 -6.31 12.73 -7.52
N GLU A 131 -6.15 12.50 -8.82
CA GLU A 131 -5.60 13.46 -9.75
C GLU A 131 -6.44 14.75 -9.83
N ARG A 132 -7.78 14.62 -9.81
CA ARG A 132 -8.65 15.81 -9.76
C ARG A 132 -8.47 16.61 -8.48
N GLN A 133 -8.38 15.93 -7.33
CA GLN A 133 -8.15 16.56 -6.03
C GLN A 133 -6.76 17.23 -5.97
N GLU A 134 -5.74 16.56 -6.49
CA GLU A 134 -4.39 17.11 -6.56
C GLU A 134 -4.36 18.39 -7.40
N ARG A 135 -4.95 18.39 -8.58
CA ARG A 135 -5.04 19.60 -9.44
C ARG A 135 -5.76 20.75 -8.73
N MET A 136 -6.85 20.46 -8.01
CA MET A 136 -7.58 21.47 -7.24
C MET A 136 -6.71 22.06 -6.12
N ILE A 137 -6.06 21.21 -5.33
CA ILE A 137 -5.18 21.64 -4.22
C ILE A 137 -3.98 22.43 -4.74
N ARG A 138 -3.34 21.99 -5.82
CA ARG A 138 -2.23 22.71 -6.45
C ARG A 138 -2.67 24.10 -6.94
N ARG A 139 -3.87 24.21 -7.53
CA ARG A 139 -4.44 25.52 -7.95
C ARG A 139 -4.70 26.41 -6.74
N PHE A 140 -5.29 25.87 -5.68
CA PHE A 140 -5.56 26.63 -4.46
C PHE A 140 -4.28 27.05 -3.75
N TYR A 141 -3.30 26.16 -3.65
CA TYR A 141 -1.98 26.48 -3.10
C TYR A 141 -1.30 27.62 -3.85
N ARG A 142 -1.30 27.60 -5.18
CA ARG A 142 -0.76 28.71 -6.01
C ARG A 142 -1.49 30.02 -5.75
N PHE A 143 -2.82 29.97 -5.61
CA PHE A 143 -3.61 31.18 -5.26
C PHE A 143 -3.20 31.73 -3.90
N LEU A 144 -3.11 30.86 -2.86
CA LEU A 144 -2.68 31.30 -1.53
C LEU A 144 -1.26 31.87 -1.54
N THR A 145 -0.34 31.21 -2.20
CA THR A 145 1.05 31.65 -2.31
C THR A 145 1.15 33.02 -2.98
N LYS A 146 0.41 33.21 -4.07
CA LYS A 146 0.41 34.48 -4.80
C LYS A 146 -0.10 35.67 -3.98
N HIS A 147 -1.15 35.45 -3.17
CA HIS A 147 -1.88 36.53 -2.51
C HIS A 147 -1.56 36.68 -1.01
N PHE A 148 -1.18 35.61 -0.35
CA PHE A 148 -1.10 35.55 1.12
C PHE A 148 0.23 35.02 1.68
N ALA A 149 1.12 34.47 0.84
CA ALA A 149 2.38 33.94 1.35
C ALA A 149 3.27 35.05 1.93
N PRO A 150 3.96 34.80 3.04
CA PRO A 150 5.02 35.65 3.53
C PRO A 150 6.06 35.94 2.45
N LYS A 151 6.70 37.15 2.52
CA LYS A 151 7.62 37.62 1.49
C LYS A 151 8.78 36.61 1.26
N GLU A 152 9.27 36.00 2.34
CA GLU A 152 10.34 35.03 2.32
C GLU A 152 9.98 33.75 1.53
N VAL A 153 8.71 33.36 1.54
CA VAL A 153 8.20 32.20 0.78
C VAL A 153 7.99 32.56 -0.70
N ARG A 154 7.57 33.81 -1.00
CA ARG A 154 7.39 34.26 -2.38
C ARG A 154 8.71 34.40 -3.12
N ASP A 155 9.73 34.90 -2.45
CA ASP A 155 11.05 35.17 -3.06
C ASP A 155 11.89 33.87 -3.20
N GLY A 156 11.56 32.80 -2.44
CA GLY A 156 12.22 31.50 -2.51
C GLY A 156 11.58 30.46 -3.44
N LEU A 157 10.39 30.72 -3.96
CA LEU A 157 9.72 29.82 -4.90
C LEU A 157 10.25 30.05 -6.32
N GLN A 158 11.24 29.28 -6.73
CA GLN A 158 11.56 29.14 -8.14
C GLN A 158 10.34 28.56 -8.89
N PRO A 159 9.97 29.07 -10.07
CA PRO A 159 8.91 28.47 -10.88
C PRO A 159 9.30 27.02 -11.17
N GLY A 160 8.43 26.08 -10.75
CA GLY A 160 8.64 24.67 -11.03
C GLY A 160 8.75 24.44 -12.54
N PRO A 161 9.50 23.41 -12.99
CA PRO A 161 9.63 23.09 -14.40
C PRO A 161 8.27 22.66 -14.96
N GLY A 162 7.58 23.54 -15.70
CA GLY A 162 6.31 23.22 -16.34
C GLY A 162 5.41 24.35 -16.80
N ASP A 163 5.73 25.62 -16.59
CA ASP A 163 4.92 26.74 -17.10
C ASP A 163 5.54 27.37 -18.38
N GLY A 164 5.86 26.55 -19.36
CA GLY A 164 6.22 26.99 -20.70
C GLY A 164 5.28 26.35 -21.73
N GLY A 165 4.23 27.11 -22.15
CA GLY A 165 3.46 26.68 -23.31
C GLY A 165 2.04 27.19 -23.34
N ALA A 166 1.88 28.33 -23.98
CA ALA A 166 0.76 28.89 -24.79
C ALA A 166 -0.63 28.27 -24.60
#